data_05a5a37e88f684ea4ab8b219c425f0c1
#
_entry.id   05a5a37e88f684ea4ab8b219c425f0c1
#
_cell.length_a   1.000
_cell.length_b   1.000
_cell.length_c   1.000
_cell.angle_alpha   90.00
_cell.angle_beta   90.00
_cell.angle_gamma   90.00
#
_symmetry.space_group_name_H-M   'P 1'
#
loop_
_entity.id
_entity.type
_entity.pdbx_description
1 polymer ?
#
loop_
_entity_poly.entity_id
_entity_poly.type
_entity_poly.pdbx_seq_one_letter_code
_entity_poly.pdbx_strand_id
1 'polypeptide(L)'
;IGPNSAWSIANDTDTPTCLQWIRKRYEPAPDVAAPASFVSHDQNVTPEPMPDCDGVWATTRFVSPDDLSHDMHVNIVTFQPGGVIPFSETHVMEHGIYVLQGRALYQLNDDWVEVEAGDFLWLRAFCPQACYAAGPGPFRYLLYKDVNRHPRLSLGGTGS
;
A
#
# COMPACT_ATOMS: atom_id res chain seq x y z
N ILE A 1 1.97 -14.66 -0.81
CA ILE A 1 2.70 -15.92 -0.54
C ILE A 1 3.12 -15.88 0.91
N GLY A 2 2.56 -16.78 1.71
CA GLY A 2 2.81 -16.86 3.15
C GLY A 2 4.27 -17.24 3.48
N PRO A 3 4.69 -17.01 4.73
CA PRO A 3 6.05 -17.31 5.15
C PRO A 3 6.36 -18.82 5.03
N ASN A 4 7.61 -19.12 4.67
CA ASN A 4 8.11 -20.49 4.46
C ASN A 4 7.39 -21.30 3.36
N SER A 5 6.60 -20.66 2.49
CA SER A 5 5.97 -21.32 1.36
C SER A 5 6.92 -21.42 0.17
N ALA A 6 6.97 -22.58 -0.46
CA ALA A 6 7.58 -22.72 -1.79
C ALA A 6 6.63 -22.16 -2.84
N TRP A 7 7.16 -21.52 -3.85
CA TRP A 7 6.38 -20.95 -4.94
C TRP A 7 7.19 -20.90 -6.23
N SER A 8 6.48 -20.83 -7.33
CA SER A 8 7.06 -20.55 -8.67
C SER A 8 6.06 -19.73 -9.46
N ILE A 9 6.58 -18.93 -10.38
CA ILE A 9 5.78 -18.19 -11.37
C ILE A 9 6.31 -18.56 -12.74
N ALA A 10 5.41 -18.93 -13.63
CA ALA A 10 5.72 -19.16 -15.03
C ALA A 10 4.84 -18.27 -15.89
N ASN A 11 5.38 -17.77 -16.98
CA ASN A 11 4.62 -17.11 -18.03
C ASN A 11 4.52 -18.06 -19.23
N ASP A 12 3.34 -18.64 -19.41
CA ASP A 12 3.06 -19.61 -20.48
C ASP A 12 2.55 -18.93 -21.76
N THR A 13 2.69 -17.60 -21.85
CA THR A 13 2.26 -16.82 -23.02
C THR A 13 3.47 -16.25 -23.78
N ASP A 14 3.27 -15.92 -25.06
CA ASP A 14 4.28 -15.26 -25.90
C ASP A 14 4.43 -13.76 -25.57
N THR A 15 3.61 -13.22 -24.67
CA THR A 15 3.62 -11.81 -24.29
C THR A 15 4.37 -11.62 -22.98
N PRO A 16 5.30 -10.65 -22.90
CA PRO A 16 5.97 -10.32 -21.64
C PRO A 16 4.99 -9.95 -20.52
N THR A 17 5.20 -10.48 -19.33
CA THR A 17 4.43 -10.18 -18.14
C THR A 17 5.27 -9.35 -17.18
N CYS A 18 4.72 -8.25 -16.71
CA CYS A 18 5.32 -7.43 -15.66
C CYS A 18 4.72 -7.81 -14.30
N LEU A 19 5.54 -7.84 -13.28
CA LEU A 19 5.09 -8.05 -11.90
C LEU A 19 5.79 -7.09 -10.95
N GLN A 20 5.08 -6.70 -9.89
CA GLN A 20 5.65 -5.98 -8.78
C GLN A 20 6.04 -6.99 -7.70
N TRP A 21 7.31 -6.98 -7.34
CA TRP A 21 7.84 -7.87 -6.31
C TRP A 21 7.98 -7.12 -5.00
N ILE A 22 7.12 -7.45 -4.03
CA ILE A 22 7.17 -6.91 -2.68
C ILE A 22 7.56 -8.05 -1.74
N ARG A 23 8.64 -7.87 -1.01
CA ARG A 23 9.17 -8.90 -0.11
C ARG A 23 9.59 -8.29 1.21
N LYS A 24 9.11 -8.88 2.28
CA LYS A 24 9.47 -8.53 3.66
C LYS A 24 9.84 -9.80 4.44
N ARG A 25 10.72 -9.68 5.42
CA ARG A 25 10.92 -10.75 6.42
C ARG A 25 9.69 -10.77 7.32
N TYR A 26 9.02 -11.91 7.38
CA TYR A 26 7.84 -12.08 8.22
C TYR A 26 8.18 -12.00 9.69
N GLU A 27 7.42 -11.23 10.44
CA GLU A 27 7.48 -11.12 11.89
C GLU A 27 6.22 -11.77 12.49
N PRO A 28 6.32 -12.93 13.18
CA PRO A 28 5.15 -13.58 13.75
C PRO A 28 4.56 -12.76 14.89
N ALA A 29 3.23 -12.72 14.99
CA ALA A 29 2.55 -12.24 16.19
C ALA A 29 2.48 -13.34 17.24
N PRO A 30 2.58 -13.03 18.54
CA PRO A 30 2.38 -14.01 19.61
C PRO A 30 1.02 -14.68 19.48
N ASP A 31 0.99 -15.99 19.61
CA ASP A 31 -0.23 -16.82 19.63
C ASP A 31 -1.13 -16.73 18.38
N VAL A 32 -0.59 -16.19 17.28
CA VAL A 32 -1.29 -16.09 16.00
C VAL A 32 -0.58 -16.95 14.96
N ALA A 33 -1.32 -17.83 14.28
CA ALA A 33 -0.79 -18.63 13.20
C ALA A 33 -0.35 -17.74 12.00
N ALA A 34 0.73 -18.14 11.33
CA ALA A 34 1.16 -17.44 10.12
C ALA A 34 0.09 -17.53 9.01
N PRO A 35 -0.05 -16.50 8.17
CA PRO A 35 -1.06 -16.48 7.13
C PRO A 35 -0.75 -17.50 6.03
N ALA A 36 -1.81 -18.11 5.48
CA ALA A 36 -1.70 -18.93 4.30
C ALA A 36 -1.46 -18.08 3.04
N SER A 37 -0.83 -18.69 2.04
CA SER A 37 -0.76 -18.08 0.70
C SER A 37 -2.14 -18.03 0.05
N PHE A 38 -2.43 -16.96 -0.68
CA PHE A 38 -3.66 -16.84 -1.46
C PHE A 38 -3.40 -16.09 -2.77
N VAL A 39 -4.32 -16.22 -3.70
CA VAL A 39 -4.38 -15.44 -4.94
C VAL A 39 -5.71 -14.69 -4.97
N SER A 40 -5.66 -13.43 -5.31
CA SER A 40 -6.85 -12.60 -5.45
C SER A 40 -6.71 -11.70 -6.68
N HIS A 41 -7.84 -11.21 -7.16
CA HIS A 41 -7.93 -10.23 -8.22
C HIS A 41 -8.68 -9.00 -7.70
N ASP A 42 -8.23 -7.79 -8.05
CA ASP A 42 -8.81 -6.53 -7.57
C ASP A 42 -10.31 -6.41 -7.90
N GLN A 43 -10.75 -6.96 -9.05
CA GLN A 43 -12.16 -6.99 -9.43
C GLN A 43 -13.05 -7.87 -8.51
N ASN A 44 -12.46 -8.77 -7.75
CA ASN A 44 -13.19 -9.64 -6.81
C ASN A 44 -13.31 -9.05 -5.40
N VAL A 45 -12.72 -7.88 -5.17
CA VAL A 45 -12.72 -7.20 -3.87
C VAL A 45 -13.43 -5.86 -4.02
N THR A 46 -14.51 -5.68 -3.28
CA THR A 46 -15.28 -4.42 -3.30
C THR A 46 -14.44 -3.30 -2.69
N PRO A 47 -14.22 -2.18 -3.40
CA PRO A 47 -13.57 -1.01 -2.83
C PRO A 47 -14.41 -0.42 -1.68
N GLU A 48 -13.75 -0.08 -0.60
CA GLU A 48 -14.37 0.59 0.56
C GLU A 48 -14.12 2.09 0.46
N PRO A 49 -15.16 2.93 0.37
CA PRO A 49 -15.00 4.38 0.42
C PRO A 49 -14.33 4.79 1.74
N MET A 50 -13.43 5.76 1.65
CA MET A 50 -12.87 6.38 2.85
C MET A 50 -13.92 7.27 3.52
N PRO A 51 -13.88 7.44 4.84
CA PRO A 51 -14.80 8.34 5.53
C PRO A 51 -14.73 9.78 5.00
N ASP A 52 -15.86 10.46 5.02
CA ASP A 52 -16.00 11.89 4.74
C ASP A 52 -15.43 12.36 3.39
N CYS A 53 -15.49 11.50 2.36
CA CYS A 53 -14.90 11.80 1.05
C CYS A 53 -15.88 11.69 -0.14
N ASP A 54 -17.20 11.58 0.09
CA ASP A 54 -18.24 11.46 -0.95
C ASP A 54 -17.94 10.39 -2.03
N GLY A 55 -17.18 9.34 -1.65
CA GLY A 55 -16.82 8.24 -2.54
C GLY A 55 -15.72 8.57 -3.57
N VAL A 56 -15.13 9.76 -3.53
CA VAL A 56 -14.03 10.12 -4.45
C VAL A 56 -12.70 9.45 -4.10
N TRP A 57 -12.61 8.85 -2.93
CA TRP A 57 -11.45 8.12 -2.44
C TRP A 57 -11.89 6.78 -1.85
N ALA A 58 -11.35 5.68 -2.37
CA ALA A 58 -11.67 4.33 -1.92
C ALA A 58 -10.44 3.45 -1.87
N THR A 59 -10.50 2.41 -1.04
CA THR A 59 -9.43 1.43 -0.87
C THR A 59 -9.94 0.02 -1.11
N THR A 60 -9.30 -0.72 -2.01
CA THR A 60 -9.47 -2.16 -2.20
C THR A 60 -8.52 -2.88 -1.25
N ARG A 61 -9.04 -3.54 -0.22
CA ARG A 61 -8.26 -4.24 0.81
C ARG A 61 -8.27 -5.73 0.54
N PHE A 62 -7.10 -6.31 0.29
CA PHE A 62 -6.96 -7.76 0.08
C PHE A 62 -6.86 -8.55 1.38
N VAL A 63 -6.55 -7.87 2.47
CA VAL A 63 -6.45 -8.43 3.82
C VAL A 63 -7.23 -7.53 4.77
N SER A 64 -8.00 -8.13 5.68
CA SER A 64 -8.71 -7.36 6.70
C SER A 64 -7.70 -6.59 7.58
N PRO A 65 -7.97 -5.32 7.90
CA PRO A 65 -7.15 -4.57 8.85
C PRO A 65 -7.12 -5.21 10.25
N ASP A 66 -8.08 -6.04 10.59
CA ASP A 66 -8.16 -6.73 11.89
C ASP A 66 -7.44 -8.09 11.89
N ASP A 67 -6.95 -8.56 10.75
CA ASP A 67 -6.20 -9.82 10.65
C ASP A 67 -4.75 -9.64 11.08
N LEU A 68 -4.47 -9.96 12.33
CA LEU A 68 -3.13 -9.86 12.92
C LEU A 68 -2.15 -10.93 12.41
N SER A 69 -2.59 -11.90 11.61
CA SER A 69 -1.69 -12.89 11.03
C SER A 69 -0.76 -12.29 9.98
N HIS A 70 -1.20 -11.23 9.30
CA HIS A 70 -0.41 -10.50 8.32
C HIS A 70 0.39 -9.37 8.98
N ASP A 71 1.68 -9.28 8.67
CA ASP A 71 2.57 -8.22 9.12
C ASP A 71 2.83 -7.14 8.06
N MET A 72 2.17 -7.27 6.92
CA MET A 72 2.20 -6.33 5.81
C MET A 72 0.87 -6.37 5.07
N HIS A 73 0.38 -5.20 4.68
CA HIS A 73 -0.77 -5.06 3.80
C HIS A 73 -0.36 -4.64 2.39
N VAL A 74 -1.11 -5.13 1.41
CA VAL A 74 -1.09 -4.65 0.04
C VAL A 74 -2.52 -4.26 -0.33
N ASN A 75 -2.73 -3.02 -0.71
CA ASN A 75 -4.03 -2.46 -1.06
C ASN A 75 -3.93 -1.76 -2.41
N ILE A 76 -5.07 -1.54 -3.06
CA ILE A 76 -5.17 -0.59 -4.17
C ILE A 76 -6.00 0.59 -3.71
N VAL A 77 -5.42 1.77 -3.79
CA VAL A 77 -6.12 3.03 -3.51
C VAL A 77 -6.55 3.65 -4.82
N THR A 78 -7.78 4.11 -4.87
CA THR A 78 -8.40 4.70 -6.07
C THR A 78 -9.00 6.05 -5.74
N PHE A 79 -8.60 7.06 -6.49
CA PHE A 79 -9.21 8.39 -6.48
C PHE A 79 -9.95 8.63 -7.79
N GLN A 80 -11.15 9.18 -7.70
CA GLN A 80 -11.84 9.73 -8.86
C GLN A 80 -11.15 11.05 -9.28
N PRO A 81 -11.35 11.53 -10.51
CA PRO A 81 -10.79 12.81 -10.95
C PRO A 81 -11.09 13.93 -9.95
N GLY A 82 -10.08 14.67 -9.55
CA GLY A 82 -10.18 15.73 -8.52
C GLY A 82 -10.25 15.24 -7.08
N GLY A 83 -10.21 13.91 -6.85
CA GLY A 83 -10.15 13.36 -5.50
C GLY A 83 -8.85 13.74 -4.79
N VAL A 84 -8.93 13.95 -3.49
CA VAL A 84 -7.80 14.44 -2.68
C VAL A 84 -7.72 13.69 -1.35
N ILE A 85 -6.51 13.63 -0.80
CA ILE A 85 -6.28 13.55 0.64
C ILE A 85 -6.22 15.00 1.12
N PRO A 86 -7.24 15.52 1.81
CA PRO A 86 -7.42 16.96 2.00
C PRO A 86 -6.57 17.56 3.13
N PHE A 87 -5.65 16.78 3.67
CA PHE A 87 -4.75 17.19 4.75
C PHE A 87 -3.40 16.51 4.56
N SER A 88 -2.35 17.11 5.09
CA SER A 88 -1.05 16.45 5.16
C SER A 88 -1.07 15.45 6.31
N GLU A 89 -1.20 14.17 5.99
CA GLU A 89 -1.16 13.10 6.99
C GLU A 89 0.25 12.61 7.24
N THR A 90 0.48 12.07 8.42
CA THR A 90 1.72 11.40 8.77
C THR A 90 1.44 10.23 9.72
N HIS A 91 2.21 9.17 9.60
CA HIS A 91 2.09 7.99 10.45
C HIS A 91 3.43 7.25 10.55
N VAL A 92 3.53 6.37 11.54
CA VAL A 92 4.75 5.62 11.83
C VAL A 92 5.08 4.56 10.79
N MET A 93 4.07 4.06 10.05
CA MET A 93 4.29 3.00 9.07
C MET A 93 5.00 3.56 7.83
N GLU A 94 6.11 2.93 7.46
CA GLU A 94 6.70 3.12 6.15
C GLU A 94 5.83 2.45 5.09
N HIS A 95 5.80 3.03 3.90
CA HIS A 95 5.10 2.39 2.78
C HIS A 95 5.70 2.78 1.43
N GLY A 96 5.44 1.93 0.46
CA GLY A 96 5.74 2.17 -0.93
C GLY A 96 4.45 2.23 -1.74
N ILE A 97 4.49 3.06 -2.77
CA ILE A 97 3.40 3.28 -3.70
C ILE A 97 3.91 3.01 -5.10
N TYR A 98 3.20 2.17 -5.85
CA TYR A 98 3.41 2.00 -7.28
C TYR A 98 2.19 2.47 -8.04
N VAL A 99 2.35 3.47 -8.90
CA VAL A 99 1.24 4.06 -9.65
C VAL A 99 0.81 3.12 -10.77
N LEU A 100 -0.45 2.65 -10.69
CA LEU A 100 -1.05 1.72 -11.66
C LEU A 100 -1.71 2.46 -12.82
N GLN A 101 -2.29 3.64 -12.55
CA GLN A 101 -3.11 4.37 -13.51
C GLN A 101 -3.22 5.84 -13.17
N GLY A 102 -3.28 6.68 -14.20
CA GLY A 102 -3.54 8.11 -14.06
C GLY A 102 -2.32 8.90 -13.63
N ARG A 103 -2.56 10.09 -13.15
CA ARG A 103 -1.54 11.01 -12.64
C ARG A 103 -2.07 11.84 -11.48
N ALA A 104 -1.16 12.30 -10.63
CA ALA A 104 -1.48 13.09 -9.45
C ALA A 104 -0.33 14.05 -9.11
N LEU A 105 -0.65 15.06 -8.28
CA LEU A 105 0.33 15.74 -7.47
C LEU A 105 0.40 15.04 -6.11
N TYR A 106 1.57 14.64 -5.69
CA TYR A 106 1.79 13.91 -4.44
C TYR A 106 2.76 14.67 -3.55
N GLN A 107 2.36 14.93 -2.31
CA GLN A 107 3.23 15.54 -1.31
C GLN A 107 4.16 14.49 -0.71
N LEU A 108 5.46 14.79 -0.69
CA LEU A 108 6.51 14.02 -0.03
C LEU A 108 7.33 14.98 0.85
N ASN A 109 7.07 15.00 2.14
CA ASN A 109 7.58 16.02 3.08
C ASN A 109 7.12 17.43 2.65
N ASP A 110 8.07 18.31 2.33
CA ASP A 110 7.81 19.68 1.90
C ASP A 110 7.66 19.81 0.37
N ASP A 111 7.93 18.75 -0.37
CA ASP A 111 7.93 18.77 -1.83
C ASP A 111 6.60 18.24 -2.38
N TRP A 112 6.14 18.88 -3.47
CA TRP A 112 5.07 18.38 -4.30
C TRP A 112 5.62 17.87 -5.62
N VAL A 113 5.38 16.60 -5.90
CA VAL A 113 5.88 15.94 -7.11
C VAL A 113 4.71 15.48 -7.99
N GLU A 114 4.87 15.65 -9.29
CA GLU A 114 3.96 15.06 -10.27
C GLU A 114 4.32 13.58 -10.42
N VAL A 115 3.31 12.71 -10.38
CA VAL A 115 3.47 11.27 -10.51
C VAL A 115 2.49 10.71 -11.53
N GLU A 116 2.91 9.69 -12.28
CA GLU A 116 2.10 9.03 -13.29
C GLU A 116 2.27 7.51 -13.29
N ALA A 117 1.45 6.82 -14.09
CA ALA A 117 1.50 5.36 -14.19
C ALA A 117 2.92 4.85 -14.51
N GLY A 118 3.40 3.93 -13.68
CA GLY A 118 4.76 3.38 -13.73
C GLY A 118 5.71 3.94 -12.68
N ASP A 119 5.37 5.06 -12.05
CA ASP A 119 6.20 5.65 -11.01
C ASP A 119 6.13 4.88 -9.70
N PHE A 120 7.22 4.95 -8.95
CA PHE A 120 7.35 4.38 -7.62
C PHE A 120 7.77 5.45 -6.61
N LEU A 121 7.05 5.51 -5.48
CA LEU A 121 7.34 6.39 -4.35
C LEU A 121 7.64 5.55 -3.11
N TRP A 122 8.64 5.97 -2.33
CA TRP A 122 8.89 5.40 -1.02
C TRP A 122 8.77 6.47 0.05
N LEU A 123 7.89 6.22 1.01
CA LEU A 123 7.59 7.11 2.12
C LEU A 123 8.12 6.50 3.41
N ARG A 124 9.05 7.18 4.03
CA ARG A 124 9.58 6.79 5.34
C ARG A 124 8.56 7.05 6.44
N ALA A 125 8.82 6.45 7.60
CA ALA A 125 8.07 6.75 8.81
C ALA A 125 7.96 8.27 9.02
N PHE A 126 6.74 8.71 9.35
CA PHE A 126 6.40 10.12 9.59
C PHE A 126 6.60 11.08 8.40
N CYS A 127 6.78 10.58 7.20
CA CYS A 127 6.78 11.44 6.01
C CYS A 127 5.41 12.12 5.85
N PRO A 128 5.32 13.44 5.92
CA PRO A 128 4.11 14.16 5.57
C PRO A 128 3.72 13.88 4.12
N GLN A 129 2.45 13.53 3.91
CA GLN A 129 1.93 13.18 2.61
C GLN A 129 0.52 13.69 2.38
N ALA A 130 0.25 14.04 1.16
CA ALA A 130 -1.08 14.35 0.64
C ALA A 130 -1.14 13.99 -0.84
N CYS A 131 -2.33 13.93 -1.41
CA CYS A 131 -2.50 13.56 -2.81
C CYS A 131 -3.62 14.39 -3.44
N TYR A 132 -3.41 14.80 -4.68
CA TYR A 132 -4.41 15.41 -5.54
C TYR A 132 -4.43 14.70 -6.91
N ALA A 133 -5.51 13.99 -7.20
CA ALA A 133 -5.71 13.29 -8.48
C ALA A 133 -5.98 14.31 -9.60
N ALA A 134 -4.95 14.58 -10.41
CA ALA A 134 -4.92 15.71 -11.35
C ALA A 134 -5.31 15.34 -12.80
N GLY A 135 -5.53 14.06 -13.08
CA GLY A 135 -5.83 13.60 -14.44
C GLY A 135 -7.32 13.63 -14.78
N PRO A 136 -7.68 13.45 -16.06
CA PRO A 136 -9.05 13.36 -16.51
C PRO A 136 -9.75 12.03 -16.15
N GLY A 137 -8.97 11.02 -15.75
CA GLY A 137 -9.43 9.71 -15.32
C GLY A 137 -9.02 9.39 -13.88
N PRO A 138 -9.41 8.21 -13.37
CA PRO A 138 -9.05 7.80 -12.04
C PRO A 138 -7.53 7.73 -11.83
N PHE A 139 -7.07 8.13 -10.66
CA PHE A 139 -5.72 7.89 -10.19
C PHE A 139 -5.73 6.66 -9.27
N ARG A 140 -4.91 5.66 -9.60
CA ARG A 140 -4.84 4.40 -8.85
C ARG A 140 -3.41 4.03 -8.56
N TYR A 141 -3.15 3.58 -7.35
CA TYR A 141 -1.85 3.05 -6.98
C TYR A 141 -1.97 1.81 -6.09
N LEU A 142 -1.00 0.92 -6.25
CA LEU A 142 -0.77 -0.17 -5.32
C LEU A 142 0.04 0.38 -4.15
N LEU A 143 -0.48 0.16 -2.95
CA LEU A 143 0.15 0.53 -1.69
C LEU A 143 0.56 -0.72 -0.96
N TYR A 144 1.81 -0.82 -0.53
CA TYR A 144 2.22 -1.77 0.51
C TYR A 144 2.70 -1.00 1.73
N LYS A 145 2.36 -1.47 2.91
CA LYS A 145 2.79 -0.88 4.18
C LYS A 145 2.84 -1.90 5.31
N ASP A 146 3.68 -1.61 6.30
CA ASP A 146 3.67 -2.31 7.57
C ASP A 146 2.41 -1.92 8.33
N VAL A 147 1.49 -2.85 8.52
CA VAL A 147 0.20 -2.58 9.19
C VAL A 147 -0.13 -3.68 10.17
N ASN A 148 -1.17 -3.42 10.94
CA ASN A 148 -1.74 -4.29 11.98
C ASN A 148 -0.88 -4.43 13.23
N ARG A 149 0.36 -3.98 13.22
CA ARG A 149 1.22 -4.04 14.40
C ARG A 149 1.96 -2.73 14.52
N HIS A 150 1.97 -2.19 15.72
CA HIS A 150 2.83 -1.05 15.98
C HIS A 150 4.30 -1.49 15.83
N PRO A 151 5.10 -0.77 15.05
CA PRO A 151 6.53 -1.01 14.99
C PRO A 151 7.09 -0.88 16.41
N ARG A 152 8.00 -1.75 16.76
CA ARG A 152 8.73 -1.64 18.02
C ARG A 152 9.57 -0.38 17.98
N LEU A 153 9.11 0.66 18.64
CA LEU A 153 9.93 1.84 18.89
C LEU A 153 10.98 1.44 19.93
N SER A 154 12.17 1.07 19.50
CA SER A 154 13.31 1.03 20.39
C SER A 154 13.71 2.45 20.72
N LEU A 155 13.22 2.98 21.81
CA LEU A 155 13.88 4.11 22.44
C LEU A 155 15.28 3.62 22.76
N GLY A 156 16.28 4.19 22.09
CA GLY A 156 17.67 3.82 22.27
C GLY A 156 17.98 3.70 23.75
N GLY A 157 18.23 2.48 24.23
CA GLY A 157 18.62 2.27 25.59
C GLY A 157 19.92 3.01 25.82
N THR A 158 19.91 3.96 26.74
CA THR A 158 21.14 4.44 27.36
C THR A 158 21.78 3.23 28.00
N GLY A 159 22.73 2.62 27.30
CA GLY A 159 23.58 1.59 27.88
C GLY A 159 24.31 2.19 29.07
N SER A 160 24.06 1.66 30.22
CA SER A 160 24.92 1.77 31.39
C SER A 160 25.97 0.66 31.36
#